data_f2005c1821ab5f9b5112da60a9f0bedc
#
_entry.id   f2005c1821ab5f9b5112da60a9f0bedc
#
_cell.length_a   1.000
_cell.length_b   1.000
_cell.length_c   1.000
_cell.angle_alpha   90.00
_cell.angle_beta   90.00
_cell.angle_gamma   90.00
#
_symmetry.space_group_name_H-M   'P 1'
#
loop_
_entity.id
_entity.type
_entity.pdbx_description
1 polymer ?
#
loop_
_entity_poly.entity_id
_entity_poly.type
_entity_poly.pdbx_seq_one_letter_code
_entity_poly.pdbx_strand_id
1 'polypeptide(L)'
;DGVLTGARFITLAGARAFIGTDDRVVVLDLDDPLSPKVEASWPANKPTAVAIQFRYAFMTDSSGFQVIDITDTKAPRAVSDASIKLDDARNVDVARTYCYVAAGRDGVVIIDVEKPESPKEYARYTDNGLINDTYDIKVASTNASLFGYVADGKNGLVVLQLTDPERVPGFYGFSPQVKPVVIARKQTAGPALSISKPLDRDRAVDETGNQVSVFGRLGSRPFNLEEMRKMFLTERGKVWTVE
;
A
#
# COMPACT_ATOMS: atom_id res chain seq x y z
N ASP A 1 24.85 -13.94 -6.44
CA ASP A 1 24.30 -15.21 -6.01
C ASP A 1 23.95 -15.13 -4.52
N GLY A 2 22.69 -15.38 -4.17
CA GLY A 2 22.21 -15.38 -2.78
C GLY A 2 21.80 -14.03 -2.20
N VAL A 3 21.95 -12.90 -2.90
CA VAL A 3 21.63 -11.57 -2.37
C VAL A 3 20.13 -11.39 -2.08
N LEU A 4 19.26 -12.17 -2.74
CA LEU A 4 17.82 -12.21 -2.53
C LEU A 4 17.35 -13.44 -1.74
N THR A 5 18.27 -14.15 -1.10
CA THR A 5 17.90 -15.29 -0.24
C THR A 5 17.01 -14.78 0.90
N GLY A 6 15.89 -15.48 1.14
CA GLY A 6 14.91 -15.06 2.13
C GLY A 6 14.01 -13.90 1.66
N ALA A 7 13.92 -13.61 0.35
CA ALA A 7 13.02 -12.58 -0.18
C ALA A 7 11.56 -12.85 0.23
N ARG A 8 10.87 -11.82 0.75
CA ARG A 8 9.53 -11.90 1.35
C ARG A 8 8.53 -10.98 0.67
N PHE A 9 8.97 -9.80 0.23
CA PHE A 9 8.13 -8.84 -0.45
C PHE A 9 8.91 -8.09 -1.53
N ILE A 10 8.18 -7.47 -2.45
CA ILE A 10 8.70 -6.58 -3.47
C ILE A 10 7.79 -5.35 -3.59
N THR A 11 8.40 -4.17 -3.66
CA THR A 11 7.72 -2.91 -3.97
C THR A 11 8.40 -2.26 -5.18
N LEU A 12 7.61 -1.88 -6.18
CA LEU A 12 8.10 -1.19 -7.37
C LEU A 12 7.88 0.32 -7.25
N ALA A 13 8.90 1.09 -7.56
CA ALA A 13 8.80 2.55 -7.65
C ALA A 13 9.68 3.06 -8.80
N GLY A 14 9.04 3.60 -9.85
CA GLY A 14 9.72 3.94 -11.09
C GLY A 14 10.47 2.74 -11.68
N ALA A 15 11.73 2.93 -12.03
CA ALA A 15 12.61 1.87 -12.53
C ALA A 15 13.41 1.17 -11.41
N ARG A 16 12.87 1.10 -10.21
CA ARG A 16 13.52 0.44 -9.06
C ARG A 16 12.58 -0.57 -8.41
N ALA A 17 13.16 -1.71 -7.97
CA ALA A 17 12.49 -2.66 -7.10
C ALA A 17 13.16 -2.68 -5.74
N PHE A 18 12.36 -2.60 -4.69
CA PHE A 18 12.78 -2.71 -3.29
C PHE A 18 12.32 -4.06 -2.78
N ILE A 19 13.27 -4.92 -2.42
CA ILE A 19 13.00 -6.32 -2.03
C ILE A 19 13.46 -6.51 -0.59
N GLY A 20 12.52 -6.86 0.30
CA GLY A 20 12.83 -7.23 1.67
C GLY A 20 13.28 -8.68 1.77
N THR A 21 14.41 -8.92 2.45
CA THR A 21 14.94 -10.24 2.78
C THR A 21 14.89 -10.45 4.30
N ASP A 22 15.59 -11.44 4.84
CA ASP A 22 15.57 -11.70 6.28
C ASP A 22 16.27 -10.61 7.12
N ASP A 23 17.29 -9.92 6.55
CA ASP A 23 18.17 -9.02 7.29
C ASP A 23 18.39 -7.64 6.62
N ARG A 24 17.77 -7.40 5.47
CA ARG A 24 17.97 -6.16 4.69
C ARG A 24 16.86 -5.89 3.69
N VAL A 25 16.84 -4.70 3.15
CA VAL A 25 16.14 -4.37 1.91
C VAL A 25 17.17 -4.17 0.81
N VAL A 26 16.96 -4.84 -0.33
CA VAL A 26 17.80 -4.76 -1.53
C VAL A 26 17.12 -3.88 -2.56
N VAL A 27 17.86 -2.97 -3.18
CA VAL A 27 17.41 -2.14 -4.30
C VAL A 27 17.93 -2.73 -5.59
N LEU A 28 17.03 -3.02 -6.52
CA LEU A 28 17.38 -3.42 -7.87
C LEU A 28 17.12 -2.27 -8.84
N ASP A 29 18.05 -2.06 -9.73
CA ASP A 29 17.88 -1.26 -10.93
C ASP A 29 17.16 -2.09 -12.00
N LEU A 30 16.05 -1.55 -12.52
CA LEU A 30 15.20 -2.13 -13.54
C LEU A 30 15.17 -1.29 -14.83
N ASP A 31 16.18 -0.44 -15.08
CA ASP A 31 16.29 0.31 -16.35
C ASP A 31 16.28 -0.65 -17.55
N ASP A 32 16.89 -1.84 -17.39
CA ASP A 32 16.66 -3.01 -18.22
C ASP A 32 15.95 -4.09 -17.38
N PRO A 33 14.61 -4.22 -17.50
CA PRO A 33 13.84 -5.14 -16.67
C PRO A 33 14.13 -6.63 -16.96
N LEU A 34 14.73 -6.95 -18.11
CA LEU A 34 15.16 -8.31 -18.45
C LEU A 34 16.53 -8.65 -17.86
N SER A 35 17.26 -7.65 -17.35
CA SER A 35 18.58 -7.81 -16.75
C SER A 35 18.70 -6.97 -15.49
N PRO A 36 17.91 -7.25 -14.43
CA PRO A 36 17.93 -6.46 -13.21
C PRO A 36 19.29 -6.53 -12.52
N LYS A 37 19.75 -5.40 -11.97
CA LYS A 37 21.04 -5.30 -11.30
C LYS A 37 20.86 -4.84 -9.85
N VAL A 38 21.64 -5.42 -8.93
CA VAL A 38 21.70 -4.90 -7.56
C VAL A 38 22.33 -3.53 -7.59
N GLU A 39 21.62 -2.52 -7.10
CA GLU A 39 22.10 -1.14 -7.01
C GLU A 39 22.63 -0.82 -5.61
N ALA A 40 21.88 -1.19 -4.58
CA ALA A 40 22.22 -0.95 -3.17
C ALA A 40 21.48 -1.91 -2.23
N SER A 41 21.76 -1.81 -0.94
CA SER A 41 20.95 -2.39 0.12
C SER A 41 21.15 -1.61 1.43
N TRP A 42 20.17 -1.72 2.35
CA TRP A 42 20.34 -1.25 3.72
C TRP A 42 19.89 -2.33 4.72
N PRO A 43 20.54 -2.40 5.91
CA PRO A 43 20.18 -3.37 6.93
C PRO A 43 18.78 -3.10 7.49
N ALA A 44 18.04 -4.15 7.78
CA ALA A 44 16.72 -4.11 8.40
C ALA A 44 16.49 -5.39 9.21
N ASN A 45 15.68 -5.30 10.27
CA ASN A 45 15.43 -6.45 11.14
C ASN A 45 14.14 -7.17 10.73
N LYS A 46 14.27 -8.15 9.84
CA LYS A 46 13.12 -8.88 9.27
C LYS A 46 12.09 -7.92 8.65
N PRO A 47 12.45 -7.15 7.63
CA PRO A 47 11.55 -6.19 7.03
C PRO A 47 10.29 -6.87 6.51
N THR A 48 9.15 -6.24 6.73
CA THR A 48 7.83 -6.77 6.39
C THR A 48 7.20 -6.06 5.19
N ALA A 49 7.45 -4.76 5.02
CA ALA A 49 7.00 -4.00 3.87
C ALA A 49 7.79 -2.69 3.69
N VAL A 50 7.69 -2.13 2.49
CA VAL A 50 8.18 -0.79 2.16
C VAL A 50 7.14 -0.07 1.30
N ALA A 51 6.80 1.16 1.66
CA ALA A 51 6.03 2.08 0.82
C ALA A 51 6.93 3.25 0.40
N ILE A 52 6.86 3.64 -0.88
CA ILE A 52 7.72 4.69 -1.43
C ILE A 52 6.88 5.92 -1.74
N GLN A 53 7.35 7.08 -1.27
CA GLN A 53 6.80 8.36 -1.68
C GLN A 53 7.92 9.40 -1.80
N PHE A 54 8.03 10.02 -2.96
CA PHE A 54 9.10 10.97 -3.29
C PHE A 54 10.50 10.39 -3.02
N ARG A 55 11.25 11.00 -2.11
CA ARG A 55 12.61 10.63 -1.73
C ARG A 55 12.69 9.77 -0.46
N TYR A 56 11.57 9.27 0.03
CA TYR A 56 11.53 8.48 1.25
C TYR A 56 10.95 7.09 1.01
N ALA A 57 11.57 6.12 1.64
CA ALA A 57 11.01 4.79 1.85
C ALA A 57 10.53 4.69 3.30
N PHE A 58 9.25 4.42 3.46
CA PHE A 58 8.63 4.12 4.73
C PHE A 58 8.62 2.61 4.91
N MET A 59 9.41 2.13 5.86
CA MET A 59 9.63 0.70 6.06
C MET A 59 9.00 0.24 7.37
N THR A 60 8.45 -0.96 7.34
CA THR A 60 8.09 -1.72 8.55
C THR A 60 8.99 -2.93 8.69
N ASP A 61 9.38 -3.22 9.92
CA ASP A 61 10.16 -4.39 10.31
C ASP A 61 9.79 -4.84 11.73
N SER A 62 10.52 -5.82 12.30
CA SER A 62 10.25 -6.30 13.65
C SER A 62 10.52 -5.27 14.76
N SER A 63 11.11 -4.13 14.45
CA SER A 63 11.32 -3.01 15.38
C SER A 63 10.18 -1.98 15.32
N GLY A 64 9.39 -2.01 14.26
CA GLY A 64 8.26 -1.11 14.02
C GLY A 64 8.34 -0.39 12.69
N PHE A 65 8.13 0.92 12.69
CA PHE A 65 8.15 1.79 11.51
C PHE A 65 9.44 2.63 11.47
N GLN A 66 10.04 2.78 10.28
CA GLN A 66 11.26 3.54 10.06
C GLN A 66 11.19 4.33 8.76
N VAL A 67 11.88 5.46 8.70
CA VAL A 67 12.02 6.29 7.50
C VAL A 67 13.43 6.18 6.96
N ILE A 68 13.54 5.89 5.68
CA ILE A 68 14.81 5.79 4.95
C ILE A 68 14.85 6.87 3.87
N ASP A 69 15.89 7.68 3.84
CA ASP A 69 16.14 8.63 2.74
C ASP A 69 16.73 7.85 1.55
N ILE A 70 16.05 7.90 0.43
CA ILE A 70 16.41 7.28 -0.84
C ILE A 70 16.62 8.34 -1.93
N THR A 71 16.97 9.58 -1.56
CA THR A 71 17.34 10.64 -2.51
C THR A 71 18.40 10.15 -3.48
N ASP A 72 19.38 9.41 -2.98
CA ASP A 72 20.30 8.61 -3.77
C ASP A 72 19.99 7.13 -3.54
N THR A 73 19.38 6.49 -4.53
CA THR A 73 19.03 5.05 -4.46
C THR A 73 20.25 4.14 -4.36
N LYS A 74 21.44 4.64 -4.71
CA LYS A 74 22.72 3.92 -4.56
C LYS A 74 23.29 4.00 -3.15
N ALA A 75 22.81 4.95 -2.34
CA ALA A 75 23.28 5.18 -0.97
C ALA A 75 22.11 5.48 -0.02
N PRO A 76 21.12 4.57 0.12
CA PRO A 76 19.98 4.76 1.02
C PRO A 76 20.45 4.88 2.47
N ARG A 77 19.81 5.76 3.26
CA ARG A 77 20.22 6.06 4.64
C ARG A 77 19.01 6.12 5.56
N ALA A 78 19.09 5.45 6.71
CA ALA A 78 18.10 5.64 7.76
C ALA A 78 18.13 7.10 8.24
N VAL A 79 16.95 7.71 8.36
CA VAL A 79 16.82 9.06 8.91
C VAL A 79 16.89 8.94 10.43
N SER A 80 17.82 9.69 11.06
CA SER A 80 18.01 9.65 12.50
C SER A 80 16.74 10.05 13.24
N ASP A 81 16.40 9.28 14.28
CA ASP A 81 15.23 9.50 15.15
C ASP A 81 13.86 9.46 14.45
N ALA A 82 13.82 9.09 13.15
CA ALA A 82 12.60 8.97 12.37
C ALA A 82 12.05 7.54 12.41
N SER A 83 11.74 7.05 13.61
CA SER A 83 11.20 5.72 13.84
C SER A 83 10.09 5.74 14.88
N ILE A 84 9.16 4.77 14.76
CA ILE A 84 8.07 4.55 15.73
C ILE A 84 8.07 3.07 16.08
N LYS A 85 8.22 2.76 17.37
CA LYS A 85 8.20 1.38 17.86
C LYS A 85 6.78 0.81 17.74
N LEU A 86 6.65 -0.33 17.07
CA LEU A 86 5.43 -1.12 16.94
C LEU A 86 5.78 -2.60 17.15
N ASP A 87 4.98 -3.31 17.92
CA ASP A 87 5.31 -4.69 18.27
C ASP A 87 5.03 -5.70 17.15
N ASP A 88 4.11 -5.37 16.22
CA ASP A 88 3.68 -6.28 15.15
C ASP A 88 3.35 -5.51 13.86
N ALA A 89 4.33 -4.77 13.32
CA ALA A 89 4.19 -4.02 12.06
C ALA A 89 4.33 -4.96 10.86
N ARG A 90 3.24 -5.26 10.16
CA ARG A 90 3.18 -6.28 9.11
C ARG A 90 3.20 -5.73 7.70
N ASN A 91 2.60 -4.57 7.48
CA ASN A 91 2.55 -3.91 6.17
C ASN A 91 2.40 -2.40 6.35
N VAL A 92 2.76 -1.63 5.33
CA VAL A 92 2.59 -0.17 5.28
C VAL A 92 2.15 0.27 3.91
N ASP A 93 1.21 1.20 3.87
CA ASP A 93 0.89 1.98 2.66
C ASP A 93 0.98 3.47 2.98
N VAL A 94 1.22 4.30 1.97
CA VAL A 94 1.35 5.75 2.12
C VAL A 94 0.37 6.46 1.20
N ALA A 95 -0.35 7.42 1.77
CA ALA A 95 -1.23 8.29 0.99
C ALA A 95 -1.19 9.71 1.56
N ARG A 96 -0.86 10.67 0.70
CA ARG A 96 -0.69 12.08 1.08
C ARG A 96 0.36 12.23 2.19
N THR A 97 0.00 12.78 3.34
CA THR A 97 0.92 13.00 4.49
C THR A 97 0.78 11.94 5.58
N TYR A 98 0.15 10.81 5.30
CA TYR A 98 -0.01 9.74 6.27
C TYR A 98 0.49 8.40 5.76
N CYS A 99 1.19 7.67 6.63
CA CYS A 99 1.41 6.24 6.50
C CYS A 99 0.37 5.47 7.30
N TYR A 100 -0.07 4.35 6.74
CA TYR A 100 -1.03 3.44 7.34
C TYR A 100 -0.36 2.10 7.54
N VAL A 101 -0.19 1.69 8.78
CA VAL A 101 0.49 0.45 9.14
C VAL A 101 -0.53 -0.59 9.60
N ALA A 102 -0.51 -1.77 8.99
CA ALA A 102 -1.20 -2.93 9.52
C ALA A 102 -0.39 -3.48 10.70
N ALA A 103 -0.90 -3.33 11.92
CA ALA A 103 -0.17 -3.55 13.15
C ALA A 103 -0.77 -4.69 14.01
N GLY A 104 -1.22 -5.77 13.35
CA GLY A 104 -1.75 -6.96 14.01
C GLY A 104 -2.87 -6.62 15.00
N ARG A 105 -2.62 -6.83 16.29
CA ARG A 105 -3.60 -6.57 17.36
C ARG A 105 -3.89 -5.09 17.57
N ASP A 106 -2.96 -4.21 17.23
CA ASP A 106 -3.12 -2.76 17.32
C ASP A 106 -3.96 -2.18 16.17
N GLY A 107 -4.47 -3.05 15.29
CA GLY A 107 -5.32 -2.67 14.18
C GLY A 107 -4.56 -1.88 13.12
N VAL A 108 -5.07 -0.72 12.74
CA VAL A 108 -4.43 0.21 11.80
C VAL A 108 -3.79 1.34 12.58
N VAL A 109 -2.47 1.43 12.53
CA VAL A 109 -1.72 2.56 13.09
C VAL A 109 -1.49 3.58 11.99
N ILE A 110 -1.91 4.82 12.25
CA ILE A 110 -1.80 5.95 11.32
C ILE A 110 -0.67 6.84 11.81
N ILE A 111 0.28 7.10 10.93
CA ILE A 111 1.47 7.87 11.23
C ILE A 111 1.46 9.13 10.36
N ASP A 112 1.55 10.29 10.97
CA ASP A 112 1.75 11.57 10.30
C ASP A 112 3.20 11.66 9.81
N VAL A 113 3.37 11.77 8.51
CA VAL A 113 4.64 11.90 7.81
C VAL A 113 4.69 13.18 6.95
N GLU A 114 3.92 14.21 7.34
CA GLU A 114 4.05 15.55 6.72
C GLU A 114 5.50 16.04 6.77
N LYS A 115 6.18 15.71 7.87
CA LYS A 115 7.63 15.86 8.04
C LYS A 115 8.26 14.48 8.22
N PRO A 116 8.69 13.82 7.13
CA PRO A 116 9.20 12.46 7.21
C PRO A 116 10.41 12.28 8.15
N GLU A 117 11.18 13.36 8.36
CA GLU A 117 12.31 13.36 9.29
C GLU A 117 11.90 13.37 10.77
N SER A 118 10.61 13.59 11.06
CA SER A 118 10.05 13.60 12.42
C SER A 118 8.64 13.04 12.43
N PRO A 119 8.47 11.74 12.08
CA PRO A 119 7.17 11.09 12.01
C PRO A 119 6.52 11.05 13.39
N LYS A 120 5.19 11.11 13.43
CA LYS A 120 4.43 11.05 14.68
C LYS A 120 3.30 10.03 14.55
N GLU A 121 3.10 9.21 15.57
CA GLU A 121 1.88 8.44 15.67
C GLU A 121 0.68 9.40 15.78
N TYR A 122 -0.21 9.33 14.78
CA TYR A 122 -1.40 10.17 14.72
C TYR A 122 -2.59 9.51 15.41
N ALA A 123 -2.82 8.21 15.14
CA ALA A 123 -3.91 7.46 15.73
C ALA A 123 -3.68 5.94 15.62
N ARG A 124 -4.32 5.18 16.52
CA ARG A 124 -4.53 3.73 16.40
C ARG A 124 -6.03 3.47 16.25
N TYR A 125 -6.41 2.75 15.24
CA TYR A 125 -7.80 2.46 14.93
C TYR A 125 -8.08 0.96 14.98
N THR A 126 -8.87 0.55 15.96
CA THR A 126 -9.25 -0.85 16.20
C THR A 126 -10.74 -1.10 16.07
N ASP A 127 -11.56 -0.06 15.79
CA ASP A 127 -13.02 -0.15 15.82
C ASP A 127 -13.53 -0.84 17.11
N ASN A 128 -13.15 -0.29 18.27
CA ASN A 128 -13.46 -0.85 19.60
C ASN A 128 -12.98 -2.30 19.80
N GLY A 129 -11.85 -2.67 19.18
CA GLY A 129 -11.25 -3.99 19.29
C GLY A 129 -11.79 -5.02 18.28
N LEU A 130 -12.63 -4.60 17.34
CA LEU A 130 -13.15 -5.46 16.27
C LEU A 130 -12.19 -5.60 15.08
N ILE A 131 -11.17 -4.73 14.98
CA ILE A 131 -10.04 -4.83 14.06
C ILE A 131 -8.83 -5.16 14.93
N ASN A 132 -8.36 -6.40 14.91
CA ASN A 132 -7.38 -6.89 15.87
C ASN A 132 -6.47 -8.01 15.34
N ASP A 133 -6.42 -8.19 14.02
CA ASP A 133 -5.57 -9.20 13.36
C ASP A 133 -5.12 -8.70 11.99
N THR A 134 -4.74 -7.42 11.90
CA THR A 134 -4.44 -6.77 10.62
C THR A 134 -3.13 -7.28 10.01
N TYR A 135 -3.21 -7.72 8.76
CA TYR A 135 -2.08 -8.20 7.96
C TYR A 135 -1.65 -7.21 6.87
N ASP A 136 -2.62 -6.56 6.25
CA ASP A 136 -2.36 -5.66 5.13
C ASP A 136 -3.36 -4.51 5.11
N ILE A 137 -2.93 -3.38 4.59
CA ILE A 137 -3.77 -2.22 4.30
C ILE A 137 -3.37 -1.60 2.98
N LYS A 138 -4.36 -1.27 2.16
CA LYS A 138 -4.16 -0.47 0.94
C LYS A 138 -5.11 0.71 0.94
N VAL A 139 -4.58 1.88 0.65
CA VAL A 139 -5.35 3.11 0.57
C VAL A 139 -5.64 3.43 -0.88
N ALA A 140 -6.90 3.75 -1.16
CA ALA A 140 -7.35 4.19 -2.48
C ALA A 140 -8.16 5.45 -2.37
N SER A 141 -8.09 6.27 -3.42
CA SER A 141 -8.88 7.47 -3.58
C SER A 141 -10.01 7.24 -4.59
N THR A 142 -11.22 7.62 -4.23
CA THR A 142 -12.36 7.66 -5.13
C THR A 142 -13.02 9.03 -5.03
N ASN A 143 -13.03 9.79 -6.13
CA ASN A 143 -13.34 11.21 -6.11
C ASN A 143 -12.41 11.93 -5.12
N ALA A 144 -12.94 12.63 -4.12
CA ALA A 144 -12.13 13.32 -3.12
C ALA A 144 -11.94 12.51 -1.82
N SER A 145 -12.68 11.42 -1.62
CA SER A 145 -12.62 10.60 -0.40
C SER A 145 -11.49 9.59 -0.45
N LEU A 146 -10.88 9.32 0.70
CA LEU A 146 -9.92 8.25 0.89
C LEU A 146 -10.57 7.05 1.58
N PHE A 147 -10.23 5.87 1.12
CA PHE A 147 -10.69 4.60 1.68
C PHE A 147 -9.50 3.71 2.02
N GLY A 148 -9.56 3.05 3.17
CA GLY A 148 -8.62 2.00 3.57
C GLY A 148 -9.27 0.63 3.40
N TYR A 149 -8.61 -0.25 2.67
CA TYR A 149 -9.00 -1.66 2.56
C TYR A 149 -8.06 -2.45 3.46
N VAL A 150 -8.60 -3.12 4.47
CA VAL A 150 -7.82 -3.80 5.51
C VAL A 150 -8.06 -5.31 5.42
N ALA A 151 -7.00 -6.08 5.26
CA ALA A 151 -7.01 -7.52 5.45
C ALA A 151 -6.83 -7.79 6.96
N ASP A 152 -7.92 -8.09 7.65
CA ASP A 152 -7.95 -8.27 9.10
C ASP A 152 -7.97 -9.77 9.48
N GLY A 153 -7.10 -10.53 8.84
CA GLY A 153 -6.86 -11.93 9.17
C GLY A 153 -8.14 -12.75 9.31
N LYS A 154 -8.34 -13.32 10.48
CA LYS A 154 -9.54 -14.11 10.83
C LYS A 154 -10.86 -13.32 10.75
N ASN A 155 -10.80 -11.99 10.81
CA ASN A 155 -11.98 -11.12 10.74
C ASN A 155 -12.37 -10.75 9.29
N GLY A 156 -11.59 -11.20 8.29
CA GLY A 156 -11.87 -11.00 6.88
C GLY A 156 -11.45 -9.63 6.34
N LEU A 157 -12.21 -9.10 5.40
CA LEU A 157 -11.99 -7.79 4.79
C LEU A 157 -12.79 -6.71 5.52
N VAL A 158 -12.12 -5.61 5.84
CA VAL A 158 -12.74 -4.40 6.41
C VAL A 158 -12.49 -3.24 5.47
N VAL A 159 -13.51 -2.41 5.24
CA VAL A 159 -13.39 -1.17 4.46
C VAL A 159 -13.60 0.01 5.39
N LEU A 160 -12.61 0.89 5.41
CA LEU A 160 -12.61 2.14 6.16
C LEU A 160 -12.85 3.31 5.23
N GLN A 161 -13.75 4.21 5.56
CA GLN A 161 -13.75 5.55 5.02
C GLN A 161 -12.84 6.40 5.90
N LEU A 162 -11.74 6.90 5.33
CA LEU A 162 -10.70 7.64 6.06
C LEU A 162 -11.01 9.12 6.13
N THR A 163 -11.59 9.67 5.06
CA THR A 163 -11.95 11.09 4.96
C THR A 163 -13.30 11.26 4.28
N ASP A 164 -14.09 12.21 4.71
CA ASP A 164 -15.33 12.62 4.07
C ASP A 164 -15.66 14.10 4.38
N PRO A 165 -16.49 14.78 3.55
CA PRO A 165 -16.75 16.22 3.69
C PRO A 165 -17.52 16.61 4.94
N GLU A 166 -18.30 15.70 5.53
CA GLU A 166 -19.18 16.03 6.65
C GLU A 166 -18.43 15.98 8.00
N ARG A 167 -17.44 15.08 8.11
CA ARG A 167 -16.75 14.79 9.36
C ARG A 167 -15.34 15.39 9.47
N VAL A 168 -14.74 15.76 8.34
CA VAL A 168 -13.33 16.11 8.28
C VAL A 168 -13.12 17.59 7.98
N PRO A 169 -12.63 18.39 8.93
CA PRO A 169 -12.21 19.76 8.66
C PRO A 169 -11.13 19.80 7.57
N GLY A 170 -11.22 20.77 6.67
CA GLY A 170 -10.25 20.92 5.58
C GLY A 170 -10.30 19.78 4.54
N PHE A 171 -11.41 19.07 4.41
CA PHE A 171 -11.59 17.96 3.48
C PHE A 171 -11.12 18.26 2.04
N TYR A 172 -11.33 19.47 1.55
CA TYR A 172 -10.90 19.87 0.20
C TYR A 172 -9.42 20.29 0.10
N GLY A 173 -8.67 20.25 1.22
CA GLY A 173 -7.24 20.50 1.23
C GLY A 173 -6.43 19.33 0.67
N PHE A 174 -5.13 19.54 0.47
CA PHE A 174 -4.21 18.52 -0.04
C PHE A 174 -4.17 17.28 0.85
N SER A 175 -4.13 17.46 2.16
CA SER A 175 -4.09 16.34 3.13
C SER A 175 -5.04 16.62 4.30
N PRO A 176 -6.34 16.34 4.14
CA PRO A 176 -7.30 16.50 5.23
C PRO A 176 -6.99 15.53 6.37
N GLN A 177 -7.40 15.90 7.56
CA GLN A 177 -7.28 15.02 8.73
C GLN A 177 -7.98 13.68 8.47
N VAL A 178 -7.34 12.61 8.92
CA VAL A 178 -7.88 11.26 8.83
C VAL A 178 -8.76 10.97 10.05
N LYS A 179 -9.99 10.54 9.79
CA LYS A 179 -10.95 10.10 10.83
C LYS A 179 -11.62 8.79 10.37
N PRO A 180 -10.96 7.64 10.61
CA PRO A 180 -11.44 6.36 10.10
C PRO A 180 -12.82 6.00 10.66
N VAL A 181 -13.66 5.43 9.80
CA VAL A 181 -14.93 4.80 10.16
C VAL A 181 -15.10 3.56 9.32
N VAL A 182 -15.50 2.46 9.92
CA VAL A 182 -15.87 1.24 9.19
C VAL A 182 -17.16 1.48 8.41
N ILE A 183 -17.12 1.24 7.11
CA ILE A 183 -18.29 1.34 6.23
C ILE A 183 -18.72 -0.02 5.67
N ALA A 184 -17.85 -1.02 5.67
CA ALA A 184 -18.19 -2.38 5.27
C ALA A 184 -17.27 -3.41 5.93
N ARG A 185 -17.80 -4.60 6.14
CA ARG A 185 -17.08 -5.80 6.56
C ARG A 185 -17.53 -6.99 5.73
N LYS A 186 -16.59 -7.84 5.36
CA LYS A 186 -16.89 -9.09 4.66
C LYS A 186 -16.03 -10.21 5.22
N GLN A 187 -16.68 -11.19 5.82
CA GLN A 187 -16.01 -12.42 6.19
C GLN A 187 -15.54 -13.16 4.94
N THR A 188 -14.31 -13.63 4.97
CA THR A 188 -13.68 -14.43 3.91
C THR A 188 -13.70 -15.93 4.28
N ALA A 189 -13.56 -16.82 3.30
CA ALA A 189 -13.58 -18.27 3.53
C ALA A 189 -12.36 -18.75 4.35
N GLY A 190 -11.28 -18.00 4.32
CA GLY A 190 -10.07 -18.21 5.13
C GLY A 190 -9.54 -16.86 5.62
N PRO A 191 -8.43 -16.80 6.37
CA PRO A 191 -7.86 -15.55 6.83
C PRO A 191 -7.50 -14.61 5.66
N ALA A 192 -7.90 -13.33 5.75
CA ALA A 192 -7.51 -12.30 4.81
C ALA A 192 -6.08 -11.83 5.14
N LEU A 193 -5.11 -12.10 4.28
CA LEU A 193 -3.69 -11.87 4.56
C LEU A 193 -3.06 -10.76 3.70
N SER A 194 -3.64 -10.45 2.54
CA SER A 194 -3.12 -9.40 1.67
C SER A 194 -4.20 -8.82 0.76
N ILE A 195 -3.94 -7.63 0.24
CA ILE A 195 -4.82 -6.90 -0.66
C ILE A 195 -3.99 -6.33 -1.81
N SER A 196 -4.42 -6.55 -3.05
CA SER A 196 -3.88 -5.84 -4.19
C SER A 196 -4.40 -4.41 -4.21
N LYS A 197 -3.53 -3.44 -4.45
CA LYS A 197 -3.93 -2.04 -4.58
C LYS A 197 -4.92 -1.89 -5.73
N PRO A 198 -6.09 -1.28 -5.50
CA PRO A 198 -7.03 -1.03 -6.59
C PRO A 198 -6.44 -0.02 -7.58
N LEU A 199 -6.95 -0.03 -8.81
CA LEU A 199 -6.55 0.93 -9.82
C LEU A 199 -7.03 2.33 -9.44
N ASP A 200 -6.12 3.30 -9.47
CA ASP A 200 -6.48 4.70 -9.32
C ASP A 200 -7.26 5.20 -10.55
N ARG A 201 -8.24 6.04 -10.33
CA ARG A 201 -9.09 6.60 -11.37
C ARG A 201 -8.30 7.30 -12.48
N ASP A 202 -7.23 7.99 -12.12
CA ASP A 202 -6.43 8.80 -13.03
C ASP A 202 -5.67 7.99 -14.08
N ARG A 203 -5.54 6.67 -13.86
CA ARG A 203 -4.92 5.74 -14.80
C ARG A 203 -5.89 5.13 -15.82
N ALA A 204 -7.16 5.53 -15.80
CA ALA A 204 -8.15 5.10 -16.77
C ALA A 204 -8.18 5.96 -18.04
N VAL A 205 -7.23 6.86 -18.21
CA VAL A 205 -7.11 7.78 -19.36
C VAL A 205 -5.80 7.51 -20.07
N ASP A 206 -5.85 7.40 -21.38
CA ASP A 206 -4.64 7.25 -22.20
C ASP A 206 -3.89 8.61 -22.35
N GLU A 207 -2.71 8.58 -22.97
CA GLU A 207 -1.88 9.76 -23.18
C GLU A 207 -2.54 10.84 -24.05
N THR A 208 -3.55 10.47 -24.85
CA THR A 208 -4.33 11.42 -25.67
C THR A 208 -5.51 12.02 -24.92
N GLY A 209 -5.76 11.60 -23.67
CA GLY A 209 -6.89 12.01 -22.86
C GLY A 209 -8.17 11.20 -23.10
N ASN A 210 -8.14 10.17 -23.93
CA ASN A 210 -9.27 9.27 -24.13
C ASN A 210 -9.46 8.32 -22.96
N GLN A 211 -10.71 8.06 -22.59
CA GLN A 211 -11.02 7.07 -21.58
C GLN A 211 -10.86 5.67 -22.17
N VAL A 212 -10.13 4.81 -21.48
CA VAL A 212 -9.90 3.42 -21.86
C VAL A 212 -10.52 2.46 -20.86
N SER A 213 -10.83 1.26 -21.33
CA SER A 213 -11.25 0.18 -20.46
C SER A 213 -10.04 -0.37 -19.71
N VAL A 214 -10.04 -0.27 -18.39
CA VAL A 214 -8.95 -0.75 -17.55
C VAL A 214 -9.53 -1.55 -16.40
N PHE A 215 -9.15 -2.83 -16.29
CA PHE A 215 -9.46 -3.72 -15.16
C PHE A 215 -10.89 -3.61 -14.60
N GLY A 216 -11.87 -3.78 -15.47
CA GLY A 216 -13.28 -3.76 -15.08
C GLY A 216 -13.91 -2.37 -15.04
N ARG A 217 -13.27 -1.35 -15.63
CA ARG A 217 -13.81 0.01 -15.71
C ARG A 217 -13.82 0.50 -17.15
N LEU A 218 -14.85 1.29 -17.47
CA LEU A 218 -14.91 2.10 -18.68
C LEU A 218 -14.96 3.57 -18.25
N GLY A 219 -13.82 4.23 -18.36
CA GLY A 219 -13.64 5.57 -17.81
C GLY A 219 -13.89 5.62 -16.30
N SER A 220 -14.79 6.47 -15.85
CA SER A 220 -15.10 6.67 -14.43
C SER A 220 -16.10 5.66 -13.84
N ARG A 221 -16.75 4.82 -14.64
CA ARG A 221 -17.71 3.83 -14.16
C ARG A 221 -17.16 2.40 -14.22
N PRO A 222 -17.60 1.50 -13.31
CA PRO A 222 -17.32 0.08 -13.42
C PRO A 222 -17.97 -0.50 -14.69
N PHE A 223 -17.44 -1.61 -15.19
CA PHE A 223 -18.13 -2.42 -16.18
C PHE A 223 -19.44 -2.95 -15.63
N ASN A 224 -20.45 -3.01 -16.47
CA ASN A 224 -21.61 -3.85 -16.22
C ASN A 224 -21.25 -5.33 -16.49
N LEU A 225 -22.15 -6.25 -16.14
CA LEU A 225 -21.88 -7.68 -16.25
C LEU A 225 -21.62 -8.15 -17.69
N GLU A 226 -22.26 -7.55 -18.68
CA GLU A 226 -22.07 -7.85 -20.09
C GLU A 226 -20.67 -7.43 -20.58
N GLU A 227 -20.26 -6.21 -20.20
CA GLU A 227 -18.93 -5.67 -20.52
C GLU A 227 -17.83 -6.50 -19.87
N MET A 228 -18.03 -6.91 -18.60
CA MET A 228 -17.09 -7.83 -17.92
C MET A 228 -16.97 -9.17 -18.66
N ARG A 229 -18.09 -9.75 -19.08
CA ARG A 229 -18.06 -11.00 -19.84
C ARG A 229 -17.31 -10.85 -21.16
N LYS A 230 -17.57 -9.78 -21.91
CA LYS A 230 -16.85 -9.50 -23.17
C LYS A 230 -15.35 -9.29 -22.97
N MET A 231 -14.96 -8.66 -21.86
CA MET A 231 -13.56 -8.34 -21.59
C MET A 231 -12.77 -9.56 -21.09
N PHE A 232 -13.35 -10.39 -20.23
CA PHE A 232 -12.61 -11.44 -19.53
C PHE A 232 -12.88 -12.85 -20.05
N LEU A 233 -13.93 -13.05 -20.85
CA LEU A 233 -14.30 -14.37 -21.33
C LEU A 233 -14.32 -14.41 -22.87
N THR A 234 -13.93 -15.58 -23.40
CA THR A 234 -14.15 -15.90 -24.81
C THR A 234 -15.65 -16.02 -25.11
N GLU A 235 -16.05 -16.04 -26.36
CA GLU A 235 -17.44 -16.33 -26.78
C GLU A 235 -18.00 -17.64 -26.21
N ARG A 236 -17.12 -18.59 -25.88
CA ARG A 236 -17.50 -19.88 -25.25
C ARG A 236 -17.54 -19.80 -23.71
N GLY A 237 -17.43 -18.61 -23.13
CA GLY A 237 -17.48 -18.40 -21.67
C GLY A 237 -16.23 -18.86 -20.91
N LYS A 238 -15.11 -19.14 -21.59
CA LYS A 238 -13.83 -19.45 -20.95
C LYS A 238 -13.01 -18.19 -20.75
N VAL A 239 -12.19 -18.16 -19.69
CA VAL A 239 -11.24 -17.06 -19.45
C VAL A 239 -10.23 -17.00 -20.60
N TRP A 240 -9.88 -15.80 -21.06
CA TRP A 240 -8.80 -15.60 -22.03
C TRP A 240 -7.47 -16.07 -21.44
N THR A 241 -6.73 -16.84 -22.22
CA THR A 241 -5.35 -17.27 -21.89
C THR A 241 -4.42 -16.78 -22.99
N VAL A 242 -3.21 -16.39 -22.62
CA VAL A 242 -2.11 -16.12 -23.55
C VAL A 242 -1.33 -17.41 -23.68
N GLU A 243 -1.23 -17.93 -24.91
CA GLU A 243 -0.39 -19.08 -25.24
C GLU A 243 1.05 -18.63 -25.52
#